data_ab982bbf76ece0e9781f699a2a36eee1
#
_entry.id   ab982bbf76ece0e9781f699a2a36eee1
#
_cell.length_a   1.000
_cell.length_b   1.000
_cell.length_c   1.000
_cell.angle_alpha   90.00
_cell.angle_beta   90.00
_cell.angle_gamma   90.00
#
_symmetry.space_group_name_H-M   'P 1'
#
loop_
_entity.id
_entity.type
_entity.pdbx_description
1 polymer ?
#
loop_
_entity_poly.entity_id
_entity_poly.type
_entity_poly.pdbx_seq_one_letter_code
_entity_poly.pdbx_strand_id
1 'polypeptide(L)'
;MPPKSGATSIPSPVGGLNDRDSIADMPISDAALMVNWWPYPSYLGVRKGSASHVTGFPAAVETLVEYLPTTGTSTLFAAAGTAFYNATTPGAVGAAVQSGLANARWQHAQITTPGGSFLYMVNGVDSPRLWDNATWTTITGASTPAITGVTTTLLAHVTLFKNRLFFVESSSMRLWYLPVNS
;
A
#
# COMPACT_ATOMS: atom_id res chain seq x y z
N MET A 1 10.94 -59.93 -31.98
CA MET A 1 9.89 -59.02 -31.47
C MET A 1 10.49 -57.63 -31.37
N PRO A 2 9.92 -56.59 -31.98
CA PRO A 2 10.38 -55.23 -31.75
C PRO A 2 10.10 -54.85 -30.29
N PRO A 3 10.97 -54.06 -29.65
CA PRO A 3 10.77 -53.62 -28.28
C PRO A 3 9.49 -52.80 -28.21
N LYS A 4 8.59 -53.11 -27.24
CA LYS A 4 7.41 -52.30 -26.97
C LYS A 4 7.90 -51.00 -26.31
N SER A 5 7.74 -49.87 -26.98
CA SER A 5 7.95 -48.56 -26.36
C SER A 5 6.82 -48.31 -25.39
N GLY A 6 7.08 -48.27 -24.09
CA GLY A 6 6.15 -47.83 -23.07
C GLY A 6 6.13 -46.29 -23.05
N ALA A 7 4.98 -45.70 -23.31
CA ALA A 7 4.80 -44.26 -23.06
C ALA A 7 4.55 -44.06 -21.57
N THR A 8 5.41 -43.29 -20.90
CA THR A 8 5.17 -42.86 -19.51
C THR A 8 4.62 -41.44 -19.53
N SER A 9 3.46 -41.25 -18.95
CA SER A 9 2.88 -39.93 -18.79
C SER A 9 3.36 -39.33 -17.47
N ILE A 10 3.94 -38.12 -17.52
CA ILE A 10 4.29 -37.35 -16.34
C ILE A 10 3.14 -36.38 -16.08
N PRO A 11 2.49 -36.42 -14.91
CA PRO A 11 1.43 -35.49 -14.58
C PRO A 11 1.93 -34.05 -14.46
N SER A 12 1.05 -33.09 -14.66
CA SER A 12 1.39 -31.69 -14.37
C SER A 12 1.73 -31.51 -12.88
N PRO A 13 2.77 -30.71 -12.53
CA PRO A 13 3.18 -30.50 -11.14
C PRO A 13 2.22 -29.54 -10.40
N VAL A 14 0.98 -30.00 -10.19
CA VAL A 14 -0.09 -29.27 -9.49
C VAL A 14 0.15 -29.15 -7.97
N GLY A 15 1.06 -29.96 -7.42
CA GLY A 15 1.51 -29.86 -6.03
C GLY A 15 2.35 -28.59 -5.74
N GLY A 16 2.89 -27.99 -6.82
CA GLY A 16 3.64 -26.75 -6.71
C GLY A 16 5.15 -26.93 -6.59
N LEU A 17 5.84 -25.87 -6.17
CA LEU A 17 7.28 -25.89 -5.93
C LEU A 17 7.58 -26.63 -4.63
N ASN A 18 8.47 -27.62 -4.70
CA ASN A 18 8.98 -28.35 -3.56
C ASN A 18 10.52 -28.23 -3.55
N ASP A 19 11.03 -27.41 -2.67
CA ASP A 19 12.47 -27.20 -2.45
C ASP A 19 12.98 -27.85 -1.15
N ARG A 20 12.09 -28.59 -0.44
CA ARG A 20 12.39 -29.26 0.81
C ARG A 20 12.90 -30.69 0.60
N ASP A 21 12.24 -31.42 -0.30
CA ASP A 21 12.48 -32.84 -0.46
C ASP A 21 13.56 -33.09 -1.53
N SER A 22 14.29 -34.18 -1.39
CA SER A 22 15.21 -34.65 -2.41
C SER A 22 14.44 -34.95 -3.71
N ILE A 23 15.02 -34.66 -4.89
CA ILE A 23 14.42 -34.99 -6.20
C ILE A 23 14.04 -36.46 -6.29
N ALA A 24 14.80 -37.35 -5.62
CA ALA A 24 14.56 -38.79 -5.61
C ALA A 24 13.30 -39.19 -4.79
N ASP A 25 12.92 -38.38 -3.79
CA ASP A 25 11.82 -38.67 -2.87
C ASP A 25 10.62 -37.73 -3.10
N MET A 26 10.77 -36.77 -3.99
CA MET A 26 9.75 -35.77 -4.27
C MET A 26 8.53 -36.41 -4.98
N PRO A 27 7.30 -36.08 -4.57
CA PRO A 27 6.10 -36.49 -5.30
C PRO A 27 6.14 -36.09 -6.77
N ILE A 28 5.70 -36.96 -7.67
CA ILE A 28 5.66 -36.71 -9.12
C ILE A 28 4.75 -35.52 -9.50
N SER A 29 3.87 -35.12 -8.60
CA SER A 29 3.00 -33.95 -8.73
C SER A 29 3.65 -32.65 -8.36
N ASP A 30 4.89 -32.67 -7.86
CA ASP A 30 5.62 -31.50 -7.42
C ASP A 30 6.70 -31.10 -8.44
N ALA A 31 7.17 -29.87 -8.36
CA ALA A 31 8.24 -29.36 -9.24
C ALA A 31 9.45 -28.91 -8.40
N ALA A 32 10.64 -29.33 -8.82
CA ALA A 32 11.91 -28.83 -8.27
C ALA A 32 12.21 -27.39 -8.70
N LEU A 33 11.64 -26.94 -9.81
CA LEU A 33 11.76 -25.58 -10.31
C LEU A 33 10.44 -25.14 -10.95
N MET A 34 9.92 -24.00 -10.51
CA MET A 34 8.70 -23.44 -11.06
C MET A 34 8.86 -21.91 -11.21
N VAL A 35 8.95 -21.45 -12.46
CA VAL A 35 9.14 -20.02 -12.78
C VAL A 35 7.99 -19.54 -13.65
N ASN A 36 7.27 -18.51 -13.18
CA ASN A 36 6.11 -17.93 -13.87
C ASN A 36 4.91 -18.87 -14.05
N TRP A 37 4.85 -19.95 -13.27
CA TRP A 37 3.70 -20.85 -13.22
C TRP A 37 3.03 -20.80 -11.85
N TRP A 38 1.72 -20.99 -11.84
CA TRP A 38 0.91 -21.03 -10.63
C TRP A 38 0.14 -22.35 -10.57
N PRO A 39 0.32 -23.16 -9.51
CA PRO A 39 -0.41 -24.40 -9.36
C PRO A 39 -1.86 -24.14 -8.93
N TYR A 40 -2.79 -24.77 -9.63
CA TYR A 40 -4.19 -24.88 -9.27
C TYR A 40 -4.50 -26.35 -8.97
N PRO A 41 -5.60 -26.68 -8.27
CA PRO A 41 -5.89 -28.04 -7.86
C PRO A 41 -5.93 -29.10 -8.99
N SER A 42 -6.17 -28.68 -10.23
CA SER A 42 -6.32 -29.59 -11.37
C SER A 42 -5.47 -29.20 -12.60
N TYR A 43 -4.76 -28.08 -12.57
CA TYR A 43 -3.94 -27.63 -13.71
C TYR A 43 -2.85 -26.65 -13.27
N LEU A 44 -1.91 -26.42 -14.15
CA LEU A 44 -0.93 -25.33 -14.03
C LEU A 44 -1.35 -24.17 -14.91
N GLY A 45 -1.42 -22.97 -14.32
CA GLY A 45 -1.62 -21.73 -15.05
C GLY A 45 -0.33 -20.94 -15.18
N VAL A 46 -0.12 -20.28 -16.31
CA VAL A 46 0.94 -19.28 -16.45
C VAL A 46 0.56 -18.05 -15.61
N ARG A 47 1.52 -17.51 -14.89
CA ARG A 47 1.30 -16.24 -14.17
C ARG A 47 0.82 -15.17 -15.14
N LYS A 48 -0.27 -14.51 -14.80
CA LYS A 48 -0.78 -13.39 -15.59
C LYS A 48 0.28 -12.28 -15.69
N GLY A 49 0.37 -11.66 -16.84
CA GLY A 49 1.21 -10.49 -17.04
C GLY A 49 0.81 -9.32 -16.14
N SER A 50 1.70 -8.37 -15.96
CA SER A 50 1.42 -7.10 -15.30
C SER A 50 1.30 -6.00 -16.35
N ALA A 51 0.44 -5.01 -16.07
CA ALA A 51 0.35 -3.78 -16.84
C ALA A 51 0.51 -2.59 -15.89
N SER A 52 1.06 -1.49 -16.41
CA SER A 52 1.12 -0.25 -15.64
C SER A 52 -0.30 0.27 -15.40
N HIS A 53 -0.63 0.55 -14.14
CA HIS A 53 -1.92 1.12 -13.77
C HIS A 53 -1.95 2.62 -14.08
N VAL A 54 -0.97 3.37 -13.55
CA VAL A 54 -0.79 4.80 -13.83
C VAL A 54 0.65 5.06 -14.25
N THR A 55 0.83 5.91 -15.25
CA THR A 55 2.13 6.26 -15.85
C THR A 55 2.37 7.77 -15.84
N GLY A 56 3.61 8.20 -16.07
CA GLY A 56 3.93 9.63 -16.23
C GLY A 56 4.13 10.38 -14.92
N PHE A 57 4.36 9.71 -13.80
CA PHE A 57 4.78 10.39 -12.58
C PHE A 57 6.13 11.10 -12.79
N PRO A 58 6.32 12.31 -12.22
CA PRO A 58 7.57 13.08 -12.40
C PRO A 58 8.76 12.49 -11.64
N ALA A 59 8.50 11.59 -10.69
CA ALA A 59 9.51 10.90 -9.89
C ALA A 59 9.02 9.51 -9.47
N ALA A 60 9.88 8.75 -8.79
CA ALA A 60 9.49 7.48 -8.21
C ALA A 60 8.34 7.65 -7.21
N VAL A 61 7.36 6.74 -7.27
CA VAL A 61 6.29 6.66 -6.26
C VAL A 61 6.85 5.98 -5.02
N GLU A 62 6.90 6.70 -3.90
CA GLU A 62 7.45 6.20 -2.64
C GLU A 62 6.37 5.83 -1.61
N THR A 63 5.14 6.33 -1.80
CA THR A 63 3.98 5.98 -0.97
C THR A 63 2.76 5.77 -1.85
N LEU A 64 2.04 4.69 -1.60
CA LEU A 64 0.70 4.45 -2.11
C LEU A 64 -0.24 4.30 -0.92
N VAL A 65 -1.38 4.96 -0.97
CA VAL A 65 -2.39 4.88 0.08
C VAL A 65 -3.78 4.87 -0.52
N GLU A 66 -4.59 3.93 -0.08
CA GLU A 66 -6.01 3.89 -0.39
C GLU A 66 -6.78 4.65 0.69
N TYR A 67 -7.65 5.55 0.26
CA TYR A 67 -8.65 6.17 1.10
C TYR A 67 -9.99 5.47 0.89
N LEU A 68 -10.55 4.94 1.97
CA LEU A 68 -11.83 4.20 1.99
C LEU A 68 -12.85 4.98 2.82
N PRO A 69 -13.68 5.84 2.22
CA PRO A 69 -14.76 6.49 2.94
C PRO A 69 -15.84 5.47 3.32
N THR A 70 -16.60 5.75 4.38
CA THR A 70 -17.76 4.91 4.76
C THR A 70 -18.89 4.96 3.72
N THR A 71 -18.96 6.04 2.96
CA THR A 71 -19.89 6.24 1.86
C THR A 71 -19.15 6.93 0.70
N GLY A 72 -19.44 6.54 -0.54
CA GLY A 72 -18.79 7.09 -1.72
C GLY A 72 -17.76 6.16 -2.34
N THR A 73 -16.89 6.71 -3.17
CA THR A 73 -15.89 5.96 -3.94
C THR A 73 -14.53 6.03 -3.25
N SER A 74 -13.84 4.91 -3.17
CA SER A 74 -12.45 4.87 -2.71
C SER A 74 -11.53 5.64 -3.66
N THR A 75 -10.48 6.22 -3.10
CA THR A 75 -9.48 6.97 -3.85
C THR A 75 -8.10 6.41 -3.56
N LEU A 76 -7.35 6.10 -4.62
CA LEU A 76 -5.94 5.72 -4.50
C LEU A 76 -5.09 6.98 -4.68
N PHE A 77 -4.30 7.32 -3.68
CA PHE A 77 -3.30 8.38 -3.75
C PHE A 77 -1.90 7.81 -3.90
N ALA A 78 -1.09 8.47 -4.72
CA ALA A 78 0.33 8.19 -4.89
C ALA A 78 1.13 9.43 -4.51
N ALA A 79 2.16 9.27 -3.67
CA ALA A 79 3.14 10.32 -3.42
C ALA A 79 4.37 10.08 -4.29
N ALA A 80 4.75 11.09 -5.07
CA ALA A 80 5.91 11.06 -5.94
C ALA A 80 6.62 12.42 -5.94
N GLY A 81 7.94 12.42 -5.71
CA GLY A 81 8.72 13.66 -5.60
C GLY A 81 8.24 14.55 -4.46
N THR A 82 7.66 15.68 -4.79
CA THR A 82 7.20 16.70 -3.84
C THR A 82 5.68 16.92 -3.89
N ALA A 83 4.92 15.89 -4.32
CA ALA A 83 3.48 16.04 -4.51
C ALA A 83 2.68 14.73 -4.29
N PHE A 84 1.38 14.87 -4.00
CA PHE A 84 0.40 13.80 -4.08
C PHE A 84 -0.38 13.86 -5.40
N TYR A 85 -0.72 12.69 -5.91
CA TYR A 85 -1.47 12.50 -7.14
C TYR A 85 -2.64 11.54 -6.89
N ASN A 86 -3.73 11.77 -7.59
CA ASN A 86 -4.82 10.79 -7.65
C ASN A 86 -4.44 9.70 -8.69
N ALA A 87 -4.30 8.48 -8.21
CA ALA A 87 -3.94 7.31 -9.01
C ALA A 87 -5.09 6.31 -9.14
N THR A 88 -6.33 6.73 -8.87
CA THR A 88 -7.51 5.84 -8.87
C THR A 88 -7.81 5.31 -10.26
N THR A 89 -7.71 6.15 -11.28
CA THR A 89 -8.05 5.80 -12.66
C THR A 89 -6.79 5.38 -13.43
N PRO A 90 -6.83 4.24 -14.15
CA PRO A 90 -5.72 3.84 -15.02
C PRO A 90 -5.41 4.87 -16.11
N GLY A 91 -4.14 4.99 -16.49
CA GLY A 91 -3.70 5.85 -17.59
C GLY A 91 -2.60 6.83 -17.22
N ALA A 92 -2.55 7.97 -17.88
CA ALA A 92 -1.58 9.03 -17.54
C ALA A 92 -1.97 9.71 -16.22
N VAL A 93 -0.95 9.99 -15.38
CA VAL A 93 -1.19 10.72 -14.13
C VAL A 93 -1.71 12.12 -14.42
N GLY A 94 -2.71 12.56 -13.67
CA GLY A 94 -3.24 13.92 -13.72
C GLY A 94 -2.36 14.95 -13.00
N ALA A 95 -2.87 16.15 -12.84
CA ALA A 95 -2.22 17.18 -12.04
C ALA A 95 -2.09 16.75 -10.57
N ALA A 96 -1.09 17.31 -9.89
CA ALA A 96 -0.92 17.09 -8.46
C ALA A 96 -2.14 17.60 -7.68
N VAL A 97 -2.66 16.78 -6.77
CA VAL A 97 -3.77 17.15 -5.87
C VAL A 97 -3.27 17.88 -4.63
N GLN A 98 -1.99 17.72 -4.29
CA GLN A 98 -1.28 18.43 -3.25
C GLN A 98 0.19 18.55 -3.65
N SER A 99 0.80 19.72 -3.52
CA SER A 99 2.19 19.99 -3.90
C SER A 99 2.94 20.75 -2.79
N GLY A 100 4.24 20.99 -3.00
CA GLY A 100 5.08 21.70 -2.06
C GLY A 100 5.48 20.85 -0.84
N LEU A 101 5.58 19.53 -1.02
CA LEU A 101 6.01 18.57 0.00
C LEU A 101 7.53 18.43 -0.02
N ALA A 102 8.14 18.13 1.12
CA ALA A 102 9.59 17.92 1.24
C ALA A 102 10.02 16.58 0.61
N ASN A 103 9.19 15.54 0.71
CA ASN A 103 9.45 14.22 0.15
C ASN A 103 8.15 13.44 -0.10
N ALA A 104 8.27 12.25 -0.68
CA ALA A 104 7.14 11.37 -0.99
C ALA A 104 6.99 10.17 -0.02
N ARG A 105 7.73 10.15 1.10
CA ARG A 105 7.70 9.06 2.10
C ARG A 105 6.77 9.42 3.24
N TRP A 106 5.54 8.92 3.19
CA TRP A 106 4.50 9.27 4.14
C TRP A 106 4.00 8.05 4.89
N GLN A 107 3.74 8.20 6.18
CA GLN A 107 2.98 7.27 7.00
C GLN A 107 1.54 7.74 7.06
N HIS A 108 0.59 6.83 7.19
CA HIS A 108 -0.81 7.19 7.15
C HIS A 108 -1.66 6.38 8.13
N ALA A 109 -2.77 6.96 8.52
CA ALA A 109 -3.85 6.28 9.23
C ALA A 109 -5.18 6.86 8.79
N GLN A 110 -6.19 6.02 8.68
CA GLN A 110 -7.55 6.44 8.40
C GLN A 110 -8.40 6.32 9.66
N ILE A 111 -9.20 7.34 9.91
CA ILE A 111 -10.16 7.37 11.02
C ILE A 111 -11.53 7.74 10.48
N THR A 112 -12.57 7.10 11.04
CA THR A 112 -13.95 7.49 10.82
C THR A 112 -14.53 8.01 12.12
N THR A 113 -15.11 9.19 12.07
CA THR A 113 -15.73 9.90 13.18
C THR A 113 -17.17 10.25 12.81
N PRO A 114 -17.99 10.75 13.73
CA PRO A 114 -19.32 11.28 13.37
C PRO A 114 -19.28 12.40 12.32
N GLY A 115 -18.14 13.08 12.16
CA GLY A 115 -17.93 14.13 11.16
C GLY A 115 -17.56 13.60 9.77
N GLY A 116 -17.25 12.31 9.62
CA GLY A 116 -16.86 11.71 8.36
C GLY A 116 -15.66 10.78 8.45
N SER A 117 -15.18 10.37 7.29
CA SER A 117 -13.95 9.58 7.15
C SER A 117 -12.79 10.49 6.77
N PHE A 118 -11.67 10.32 7.43
CA PHE A 118 -10.49 11.17 7.28
C PHE A 118 -9.24 10.33 7.10
N LEU A 119 -8.36 10.78 6.21
CA LEU A 119 -7.03 10.19 6.03
C LEU A 119 -5.98 11.17 6.54
N TYR A 120 -5.26 10.78 7.58
CA TYR A 120 -4.11 11.51 8.11
C TYR A 120 -2.82 10.97 7.50
N MET A 121 -1.95 11.88 7.07
CA MET A 121 -0.62 11.55 6.56
C MET A 121 0.44 12.40 7.25
N VAL A 122 1.55 11.77 7.63
CA VAL A 122 2.71 12.40 8.30
C VAL A 122 4.01 11.86 7.72
N ASN A 123 5.10 12.64 7.75
CA ASN A 123 6.42 12.22 7.28
C ASN A 123 7.59 12.68 8.16
N GLY A 124 7.32 13.38 9.26
CA GLY A 124 8.36 13.87 10.18
C GLY A 124 9.18 15.06 9.68
N VAL A 125 8.79 15.67 8.56
CA VAL A 125 9.44 16.85 7.95
C VAL A 125 8.43 17.91 7.58
N ASP A 126 7.31 17.52 6.99
CA ASP A 126 6.18 18.39 6.65
C ASP A 126 5.14 18.36 7.76
N SER A 127 4.34 19.40 7.88
CA SER A 127 3.12 19.37 8.69
C SER A 127 2.16 18.31 8.15
N PRO A 128 1.42 17.61 9.02
CA PRO A 128 0.47 16.59 8.61
C PRO A 128 -0.49 17.07 7.53
N ARG A 129 -0.88 16.15 6.66
CA ARG A 129 -1.90 16.36 5.66
C ARG A 129 -3.15 15.57 6.03
N LEU A 130 -4.29 16.22 5.96
CA LEU A 130 -5.60 15.64 6.21
C LEU A 130 -6.41 15.67 4.92
N TRP A 131 -6.94 14.52 4.52
CA TRP A 131 -7.94 14.40 3.45
C TRP A 131 -9.31 14.13 4.05
N ASP A 132 -10.31 14.92 3.69
CA ASP A 132 -11.68 14.86 4.22
C ASP A 132 -12.71 14.32 3.21
N ASN A 133 -12.26 13.62 2.17
CA ASN A 133 -13.02 13.18 1.01
C ASN A 133 -13.28 14.26 -0.06
N ALA A 134 -12.82 15.48 0.15
CA ALA A 134 -13.00 16.59 -0.79
C ALA A 134 -11.72 17.41 -0.99
N THR A 135 -11.02 17.72 0.10
CA THR A 135 -9.87 18.64 0.10
C THR A 135 -8.73 18.14 0.98
N TRP A 136 -7.52 18.52 0.58
CA TRP A 136 -6.32 18.37 1.39
C TRP A 136 -6.13 19.59 2.29
N THR A 137 -6.06 19.36 3.59
CA THR A 137 -5.80 20.40 4.59
C THR A 137 -4.44 20.17 5.24
N THR A 138 -3.64 21.23 5.38
CA THR A 138 -2.40 21.21 6.16
C THR A 138 -2.71 21.44 7.62
N ILE A 139 -2.31 20.49 8.49
CA ILE A 139 -2.59 20.55 9.92
C ILE A 139 -1.40 21.16 10.65
N THR A 140 -1.65 22.26 11.34
CA THR A 140 -0.68 22.99 12.16
C THR A 140 -1.26 23.28 13.54
N GLY A 141 -0.50 23.97 14.38
CA GLY A 141 -1.02 24.49 15.67
C GLY A 141 -2.06 25.61 15.54
N ALA A 142 -2.22 26.19 14.33
CA ALA A 142 -3.12 27.33 14.06
C ALA A 142 -4.16 27.01 12.98
N SER A 143 -4.17 25.81 12.39
CA SER A 143 -5.17 25.41 11.39
C SER A 143 -6.51 25.04 12.04
N THR A 144 -7.53 24.81 11.21
CA THR A 144 -8.80 24.22 11.64
C THR A 144 -9.06 22.97 10.80
N PRO A 145 -9.02 21.74 11.38
CA PRO A 145 -8.65 21.44 12.77
C PRO A 145 -7.15 21.72 13.07
N ALA A 146 -6.78 21.85 14.36
CA ALA A 146 -5.42 22.10 14.79
C ALA A 146 -4.87 20.95 15.65
N ILE A 147 -3.55 20.69 15.56
CA ILE A 147 -2.80 19.88 16.52
C ILE A 147 -1.89 20.82 17.32
N THR A 148 -2.15 20.96 18.60
CA THR A 148 -1.42 21.85 19.50
C THR A 148 -0.53 21.08 20.47
N GLY A 149 0.41 21.78 21.11
CA GLY A 149 1.33 21.20 22.10
C GLY A 149 2.58 20.53 21.52
N VAL A 150 2.63 20.34 20.21
CA VAL A 150 3.76 19.73 19.48
C VAL A 150 4.10 20.52 18.22
N THR A 151 5.36 20.49 17.82
CA THR A 151 5.74 20.95 16.49
C THR A 151 5.29 19.94 15.45
N THR A 152 4.24 20.27 14.70
CA THR A 152 3.54 19.31 13.83
C THR A 152 4.41 18.70 12.75
N THR A 153 5.44 19.40 12.27
CA THR A 153 6.42 18.88 11.30
C THR A 153 7.29 17.73 11.83
N LEU A 154 7.33 17.54 13.15
CA LEU A 154 8.09 16.45 13.77
C LEU A 154 7.28 15.16 13.90
N LEU A 155 6.02 15.15 13.53
CA LEU A 155 5.17 13.95 13.59
C LEU A 155 5.55 13.00 12.46
N ALA A 156 6.25 11.91 12.80
CA ALA A 156 6.87 10.99 11.84
C ALA A 156 6.05 9.73 11.56
N HIS A 157 5.21 9.33 12.51
CA HIS A 157 4.35 8.15 12.36
C HIS A 157 2.99 8.41 12.95
N VAL A 158 1.96 7.83 12.35
CA VAL A 158 0.57 7.90 12.83
C VAL A 158 -0.05 6.52 12.82
N THR A 159 -0.83 6.21 13.85
CA THR A 159 -1.60 4.96 13.95
C THR A 159 -2.93 5.20 14.63
N LEU A 160 -3.91 4.36 14.31
CA LEU A 160 -5.24 4.37 14.93
C LEU A 160 -5.33 3.28 15.99
N PHE A 161 -5.73 3.65 17.21
CA PHE A 161 -6.05 2.69 18.27
C PHE A 161 -7.21 3.20 19.11
N LYS A 162 -8.24 2.37 19.30
CA LYS A 162 -9.47 2.70 20.07
C LYS A 162 -10.06 4.07 19.72
N ASN A 163 -10.25 4.31 18.42
CA ASN A 163 -10.81 5.56 17.87
C ASN A 163 -10.03 6.83 18.27
N ARG A 164 -8.72 6.69 18.48
CA ARG A 164 -7.78 7.79 18.69
C ARG A 164 -6.62 7.68 17.75
N LEU A 165 -6.17 8.78 17.21
CA LEU A 165 -4.91 8.86 16.47
C LEU A 165 -3.76 9.06 17.45
N PHE A 166 -2.76 8.24 17.32
CA PHE A 166 -1.50 8.33 18.04
C PHE A 166 -0.40 8.70 17.07
N PHE A 167 0.47 9.60 17.51
CA PHE A 167 1.58 10.10 16.70
C PHE A 167 2.90 9.90 17.44
N VAL A 168 3.92 9.46 16.71
CA VAL A 168 5.29 9.40 17.20
C VAL A 168 6.03 10.64 16.72
N GLU A 169 6.67 11.35 17.65
CA GLU A 169 7.51 12.50 17.34
C GLU A 169 8.91 12.03 16.95
N SER A 170 9.44 12.54 15.83
CA SER A 170 10.80 12.24 15.37
C SER A 170 11.86 12.75 16.35
N SER A 171 12.96 12.00 16.47
CA SER A 171 14.09 12.33 17.36
C SER A 171 13.70 12.53 18.83
N SER A 172 12.63 11.85 19.29
CA SER A 172 12.06 11.97 20.62
C SER A 172 11.52 10.61 21.08
N MET A 173 11.32 10.46 22.38
CA MET A 173 10.60 9.32 22.99
C MET A 173 9.13 9.65 23.26
N ARG A 174 8.60 10.72 22.66
CA ARG A 174 7.24 11.19 22.93
C ARG A 174 6.24 10.52 22.03
N LEU A 175 5.15 10.10 22.63
CA LEU A 175 3.93 9.64 21.97
C LEU A 175 2.82 10.65 22.24
N TRP A 176 2.24 11.17 21.17
CA TRP A 176 1.13 12.11 21.22
C TRP A 176 -0.17 11.43 20.84
N TYR A 177 -1.30 11.92 21.31
CA TYR A 177 -2.60 11.40 20.89
C TYR A 177 -3.63 12.52 20.77
N LEU A 178 -4.60 12.33 19.89
CA LEU A 178 -5.78 13.18 19.82
C LEU A 178 -6.90 12.60 20.69
N PRO A 179 -7.88 13.44 21.10
CA PRO A 179 -9.09 12.96 21.73
C PRO A 179 -9.80 11.88 20.91
N VAL A 180 -10.74 11.16 21.54
CA VAL A 180 -11.55 10.15 20.83
C VAL A 180 -12.42 10.85 19.78
N ASN A 181 -12.47 10.29 18.56
CA ASN A 181 -13.29 10.81 17.47
C ASN A 181 -12.95 12.26 17.05
N SER A 182 -11.69 12.68 17.15
CA SER A 182 -11.21 13.99 16.70
C SER A 182 -10.29 13.86 15.50
#